data_2bb12ecb055767e0d20d35c86e9e2d36
#
_entry.id   2bb12ecb055767e0d20d35c86e9e2d36
#
_cell.length_a   1.000
_cell.length_b   1.000
_cell.length_c   1.000
_cell.angle_alpha   90.00
_cell.angle_beta   90.00
_cell.angle_gamma   90.00
#
_symmetry.space_group_name_H-M   'P 1'
#
loop_
_entity.id
_entity.type
_entity.pdbx_description
1 polymer ?
#
loop_
_entity_poly.entity_id
_entity_poly.type
_entity_poly.pdbx_seq_one_letter_code
_entity_poly.pdbx_strand_id
1 'polypeptide(L)'
;MAERILVGAGVGSGVANGPAFVLTRPTESLALISTPGNRIGLIAIKKAMDKVASDLENIKTAGAALEVTQALAMILRDPSLIEVVKSFLSEGLEAAEALKRAFDKFAKQLEQLGGYFAARAADLGYLRSRVIDELAGVNNGLDFPAEPFI
;
A
#
# COMPACT_ATOMS: atom_id res chain seq x y z
N MET A 1 -28.89 19.63 15.99
CA MET A 1 -27.99 18.80 15.16
C MET A 1 -28.30 19.08 13.70
N ALA A 2 -27.29 19.35 12.93
CA ALA A 2 -27.46 19.50 11.48
C ALA A 2 -27.60 18.11 10.84
N GLU A 3 -28.69 17.89 10.10
CA GLU A 3 -28.85 16.70 9.29
C GLU A 3 -27.89 16.77 8.10
N ARG A 4 -27.12 15.70 7.88
CA ARG A 4 -26.20 15.62 6.75
C ARG A 4 -26.66 14.55 5.78
N ILE A 5 -27.03 14.98 4.58
CA ILE A 5 -27.45 14.09 3.50
C ILE A 5 -26.24 13.78 2.62
N LEU A 6 -25.94 12.51 2.44
CA LEU A 6 -24.90 12.02 1.52
C LEU A 6 -25.58 11.35 0.33
N VAL A 7 -25.18 11.74 -0.87
CA VAL A 7 -25.68 11.16 -2.12
C VAL A 7 -24.59 10.27 -2.71
N GLY A 8 -24.94 9.03 -3.02
CA GLY A 8 -24.04 8.05 -3.59
C GLY A 8 -24.69 7.22 -4.72
N ALA A 9 -23.91 6.41 -5.39
CA ALA A 9 -24.40 5.47 -6.39
C ALA A 9 -24.85 4.17 -5.70
N GLY A 10 -26.11 3.80 -5.88
CA GLY A 10 -26.67 2.54 -5.36
C GLY A 10 -26.37 1.38 -6.29
N VAL A 11 -25.93 0.24 -5.73
CA VAL A 11 -25.61 -1.00 -6.46
C VAL A 11 -26.64 -2.12 -6.21
N GLY A 12 -27.68 -1.84 -5.45
CA GLY A 12 -28.76 -2.78 -5.10
C GLY A 12 -30.05 -2.07 -4.76
N SER A 13 -31.11 -2.83 -4.55
CA SER A 13 -32.41 -2.32 -4.09
C SER A 13 -32.58 -2.60 -2.59
N GLY A 14 -33.01 -1.61 -1.84
CA GLY A 14 -33.29 -1.74 -0.43
C GLY A 14 -33.06 -0.46 0.35
N VAL A 15 -33.60 -0.43 1.56
CA VAL A 15 -33.39 0.67 2.53
C VAL A 15 -32.89 0.05 3.82
N ALA A 16 -31.79 0.58 4.36
CA ALA A 16 -31.26 0.18 5.66
C ALA A 16 -31.23 1.39 6.59
N ASN A 17 -31.49 1.15 7.86
CA ASN A 17 -31.37 2.16 8.92
C ASN A 17 -30.53 1.59 10.05
N GLY A 18 -29.46 2.28 10.40
CA GLY A 18 -28.54 1.87 11.44
C GLY A 18 -27.31 2.78 11.51
N PRO A 19 -26.39 2.50 12.45
CA PRO A 19 -25.15 3.25 12.52
C PRO A 19 -24.30 3.04 11.25
N ALA A 20 -23.84 4.16 10.67
CA ALA A 20 -22.99 4.12 9.47
C ALA A 20 -21.52 4.02 9.87
N PHE A 21 -20.78 3.11 9.25
CA PHE A 21 -19.33 3.01 9.36
C PHE A 21 -18.69 3.60 8.11
N VAL A 22 -17.93 4.67 8.28
CA VAL A 22 -17.26 5.35 7.18
C VAL A 22 -15.83 4.85 7.04
N LEU A 23 -15.54 4.17 5.95
CA LEU A 23 -14.18 3.78 5.59
C LEU A 23 -13.41 5.01 5.10
N THR A 24 -12.60 5.59 5.96
CA THR A 24 -11.67 6.64 5.57
C THR A 24 -10.29 6.05 5.37
N ARG A 25 -9.70 6.25 4.18
CA ARG A 25 -8.25 6.08 4.05
C ARG A 25 -7.60 7.32 4.64
N PRO A 26 -6.71 7.17 5.63
CA PRO A 26 -5.95 8.30 6.12
C PRO A 26 -4.99 8.76 5.03
N THR A 27 -5.40 9.73 4.24
CA THR A 27 -4.51 10.41 3.26
C THR A 27 -3.44 11.27 3.96
N GLU A 28 -3.59 11.50 5.24
CA GLU A 28 -2.68 12.31 6.06
C GLU A 28 -1.49 11.53 6.64
N SER A 29 -1.46 10.20 6.48
CA SER A 29 -0.37 9.36 6.99
C SER A 29 1.01 9.71 6.41
N LEU A 30 1.05 10.39 5.27
CA LEU A 30 2.28 10.86 4.65
C LEU A 30 2.99 11.96 5.45
N ALA A 31 2.23 12.74 6.23
CA ALA A 31 2.79 13.82 7.06
C ALA A 31 3.46 13.33 8.35
N LEU A 32 3.17 12.09 8.76
CA LEU A 32 3.68 11.53 10.02
C LEU A 32 5.01 10.78 9.86
N ILE A 33 5.49 10.59 8.61
CA ILE A 33 6.71 9.82 8.34
C ILE A 33 7.92 10.74 8.13
N SER A 34 8.03 11.79 8.91
CA SER A 34 9.26 12.56 9.01
C SER A 34 10.25 11.81 9.88
N THR A 35 10.98 10.87 9.28
CA THR A 35 12.06 10.17 9.98
C THR A 35 13.36 10.93 9.73
N PRO A 36 13.93 11.59 10.74
CA PRO A 36 15.24 12.21 10.58
C PRO A 36 16.31 11.13 10.42
N GLY A 37 16.96 11.12 9.28
CA GLY A 37 18.14 10.31 9.01
C GLY A 37 17.92 9.15 8.05
N ASN A 38 18.72 9.13 6.99
CA ASN A 38 18.65 8.16 5.90
C ASN A 38 18.77 6.70 6.35
N ARG A 39 19.53 6.42 7.43
CA ARG A 39 19.77 5.07 7.91
C ARG A 39 18.55 4.48 8.63
N ILE A 40 17.92 5.27 9.47
CA ILE A 40 16.71 4.87 10.21
C ILE A 40 15.55 4.68 9.22
N GLY A 41 15.42 5.60 8.26
CA GLY A 41 14.43 5.52 7.20
C GLY A 41 14.57 4.24 6.37
N LEU A 42 15.77 3.86 5.97
CA LEU A 42 16.02 2.63 5.20
C LEU A 42 15.66 1.36 6.00
N ILE A 43 16.00 1.30 7.28
CA ILE A 43 15.66 0.16 8.15
C ILE A 43 14.14 0.04 8.29
N ALA A 44 13.45 1.15 8.55
CA ALA A 44 12.00 1.16 8.68
C ALA A 44 11.31 0.75 7.38
N ILE A 45 11.79 1.24 6.23
CA ILE A 45 11.27 0.88 4.91
C ILE A 45 11.45 -0.61 4.63
N LYS A 46 12.64 -1.15 4.86
CA LYS A 46 12.90 -2.60 4.67
C LYS A 46 11.97 -3.45 5.52
N LYS A 47 11.79 -3.07 6.79
CA LYS A 47 10.87 -3.77 7.70
C LYS A 47 9.42 -3.71 7.20
N ALA A 48 8.96 -2.57 6.72
CA ALA A 48 7.62 -2.41 6.16
C ALA A 48 7.44 -3.25 4.88
N MET A 49 8.43 -3.24 3.98
CA MET A 49 8.41 -4.05 2.75
C MET A 49 8.38 -5.55 3.05
N ASP A 50 9.21 -6.02 3.98
CA ASP A 50 9.22 -7.43 4.40
C ASP A 50 7.91 -7.85 5.05
N LYS A 51 7.31 -6.98 5.85
CA LYS A 51 6.00 -7.24 6.47
C LYS A 51 4.92 -7.40 5.41
N VAL A 52 4.83 -6.48 4.45
CA VAL A 52 3.85 -6.56 3.36
C VAL A 52 4.10 -7.78 2.49
N ALA A 53 5.36 -8.13 2.18
CA ALA A 53 5.69 -9.33 1.42
C ALA A 53 5.24 -10.60 2.15
N SER A 54 5.50 -10.69 3.46
CA SER A 54 5.05 -11.82 4.29
C SER A 54 3.53 -11.91 4.36
N ASP A 55 2.83 -10.79 4.46
CA ASP A 55 1.36 -10.77 4.44
C ASP A 55 0.82 -11.30 3.10
N LEU A 56 1.44 -10.95 1.98
CA LEU A 56 1.08 -11.46 0.66
C LEU A 56 1.30 -12.97 0.53
N GLU A 57 2.41 -13.49 1.05
CA GLU A 57 2.71 -14.92 1.05
C GLU A 57 1.76 -15.73 1.94
N ASN A 58 1.24 -15.11 3.01
CA ASN A 58 0.30 -15.73 3.93
C ASN A 58 -1.16 -15.69 3.46
N ILE A 59 -1.46 -15.03 2.34
CA ILE A 59 -2.80 -15.05 1.76
C ILE A 59 -3.12 -16.47 1.28
N LYS A 60 -4.14 -17.06 1.88
CA LYS A 60 -4.65 -18.39 1.47
C LYS A 60 -5.41 -18.27 0.16
N THR A 61 -4.72 -18.46 -0.93
CA THR A 61 -5.27 -18.44 -2.28
C THR A 61 -4.63 -19.53 -3.13
N ALA A 62 -5.17 -19.82 -4.30
CA ALA A 62 -4.70 -20.86 -5.20
C ALA A 62 -4.71 -20.39 -6.66
N GLY A 63 -4.06 -21.15 -7.53
CA GLY A 63 -4.02 -20.89 -8.96
C GLY A 63 -3.33 -19.57 -9.31
N ALA A 64 -3.85 -18.88 -10.32
CA ALA A 64 -3.27 -17.63 -10.82
C ALA A 64 -3.14 -16.52 -9.75
N ALA A 65 -4.06 -16.48 -8.79
CA ALA A 65 -3.99 -15.51 -7.68
C ALA A 65 -2.79 -15.78 -6.77
N LEU A 66 -2.42 -17.04 -6.53
CA LEU A 66 -1.23 -17.40 -5.78
C LEU A 66 0.04 -16.96 -6.51
N GLU A 67 0.12 -17.19 -7.81
CA GLU A 67 1.27 -16.76 -8.62
C GLU A 67 1.46 -15.24 -8.58
N VAL A 68 0.37 -14.48 -8.63
CA VAL A 68 0.41 -13.02 -8.53
C VAL A 68 0.93 -12.58 -7.16
N THR A 69 0.39 -13.12 -6.06
CA THR A 69 0.83 -12.74 -4.71
C THR A 69 2.30 -13.07 -4.46
N GLN A 70 2.77 -14.22 -4.96
CA GLN A 70 4.17 -14.60 -4.89
C GLN A 70 5.07 -13.67 -5.70
N ALA A 71 4.66 -13.33 -6.93
CA ALA A 71 5.42 -12.39 -7.76
C ALA A 71 5.52 -11.00 -7.10
N LEU A 72 4.44 -10.50 -6.51
CA LEU A 72 4.43 -9.23 -5.80
C LEU A 72 5.32 -9.24 -4.55
N ALA A 73 5.31 -10.34 -3.80
CA ALA A 73 6.20 -10.52 -2.66
C ALA A 73 7.68 -10.55 -3.08
N MET A 74 8.00 -11.20 -4.20
CA MET A 74 9.35 -11.20 -4.77
C MET A 74 9.80 -9.80 -5.19
N ILE A 75 8.93 -9.00 -5.80
CA ILE A 75 9.23 -7.62 -6.16
C ILE A 75 9.59 -6.79 -4.92
N LEU A 76 8.85 -6.94 -3.83
CA LEU A 76 9.14 -6.22 -2.58
C LEU A 76 10.48 -6.61 -1.96
N ARG A 77 10.98 -7.82 -2.22
CA ARG A 77 12.28 -8.30 -1.74
C ARG A 77 13.41 -8.13 -2.76
N ASP A 78 13.11 -7.55 -3.92
CA ASP A 78 14.13 -7.35 -4.95
C ASP A 78 15.20 -6.35 -4.48
N PRO A 79 16.48 -6.75 -4.45
CA PRO A 79 17.58 -5.86 -4.08
C PRO A 79 17.64 -4.59 -4.93
N SER A 80 17.24 -4.67 -6.19
CA SER A 80 17.23 -3.51 -7.11
C SER A 80 16.28 -2.42 -6.65
N LEU A 81 15.08 -2.79 -6.16
CA LEU A 81 14.13 -1.84 -5.61
C LEU A 81 14.69 -1.18 -4.34
N ILE A 82 15.32 -1.95 -3.47
CA ILE A 82 15.97 -1.45 -2.25
C ILE A 82 17.10 -0.45 -2.58
N GLU A 83 17.92 -0.74 -3.58
CA GLU A 83 19.00 0.18 -4.00
C GLU A 83 18.44 1.49 -4.57
N VAL A 84 17.34 1.45 -5.30
CA VAL A 84 16.67 2.66 -5.78
C VAL A 84 16.12 3.49 -4.62
N VAL A 85 15.49 2.86 -3.63
CA VAL A 85 15.03 3.54 -2.40
C VAL A 85 16.21 4.20 -1.69
N LYS A 86 17.30 3.46 -1.50
CA LYS A 86 18.53 3.95 -0.84
C LYS A 86 19.12 5.15 -1.57
N SER A 87 19.14 5.14 -2.91
CA SER A 87 19.60 6.26 -3.72
C SER A 87 18.80 7.53 -3.42
N PHE A 88 17.48 7.45 -3.44
CA PHE A 88 16.61 8.59 -3.14
C PHE A 88 16.74 9.09 -1.70
N LEU A 89 16.91 8.20 -0.73
CA LEU A 89 17.20 8.60 0.66
C LEU A 89 18.55 9.34 0.76
N SER A 90 19.55 8.91 -0.01
CA SER A 90 20.86 9.55 -0.05
C SER A 90 20.83 10.94 -0.68
N GLU A 91 19.85 11.21 -1.54
CA GLU A 91 19.56 12.53 -2.10
C GLU A 91 18.87 13.48 -1.11
N GLY A 92 18.54 13.01 0.10
CA GLY A 92 17.90 13.79 1.15
C GLY A 92 16.37 13.75 1.13
N LEU A 93 15.76 12.85 0.34
CA LEU A 93 14.31 12.66 0.31
C LEU A 93 13.83 11.99 1.60
N GLU A 94 12.64 12.37 2.04
CA GLU A 94 11.95 11.68 3.14
C GLU A 94 11.52 10.28 2.73
N ALA A 95 11.34 9.39 3.72
CA ALA A 95 11.06 7.97 3.49
C ALA A 95 9.86 7.71 2.57
N ALA A 96 8.75 8.41 2.78
CA ALA A 96 7.55 8.25 1.96
C ALA A 96 7.75 8.71 0.51
N GLU A 97 8.44 9.83 0.31
CA GLU A 97 8.73 10.34 -1.04
C GLU A 97 9.79 9.48 -1.75
N ALA A 98 10.79 8.99 -1.03
CA ALA A 98 11.78 8.06 -1.56
C ALA A 98 11.11 6.76 -2.03
N LEU A 99 10.21 6.20 -1.23
CA LEU A 99 9.39 5.05 -1.60
C LEU A 99 8.57 5.32 -2.85
N LYS A 100 7.81 6.41 -2.87
CA LYS A 100 6.97 6.78 -4.00
C LYS A 100 7.78 6.83 -5.30
N ARG A 101 8.88 7.56 -5.31
CA ARG A 101 9.73 7.69 -6.50
C ARG A 101 10.40 6.39 -6.90
N ALA A 102 10.81 5.57 -5.93
CA ALA A 102 11.41 4.27 -6.20
C ALA A 102 10.41 3.33 -6.88
N PHE A 103 9.19 3.25 -6.36
CA PHE A 103 8.15 2.42 -6.97
C PHE A 103 7.75 2.92 -8.36
N ASP A 104 7.63 4.24 -8.56
CA ASP A 104 7.30 4.82 -9.87
C ASP A 104 8.41 4.54 -10.89
N LYS A 105 9.68 4.65 -10.48
CA LYS A 105 10.83 4.31 -11.34
C LYS A 105 10.85 2.82 -11.68
N PHE A 106 10.60 1.96 -10.72
CA PHE A 106 10.59 0.52 -10.91
C PHE A 106 9.41 0.08 -11.78
N ALA A 107 8.23 0.68 -11.62
CA ALA A 107 7.07 0.46 -12.48
C ALA A 107 7.38 0.77 -13.95
N LYS A 108 8.01 1.90 -14.23
CA LYS A 108 8.44 2.26 -15.59
C LYS A 108 9.41 1.25 -16.20
N GLN A 109 10.32 0.70 -15.40
CA GLN A 109 11.24 -0.35 -15.87
C GLN A 109 10.50 -1.63 -16.24
N LEU A 110 9.51 -2.05 -15.42
CA LEU A 110 8.68 -3.21 -15.69
C LEU A 110 7.80 -3.00 -16.94
N GLU A 111 7.24 -1.82 -17.11
CA GLU A 111 6.47 -1.46 -18.31
C GLU A 111 7.30 -1.59 -19.59
N GLN A 112 8.56 -1.17 -19.55
CA GLN A 112 9.48 -1.27 -20.69
C GLN A 112 9.81 -2.71 -21.05
N LEU A 113 9.77 -3.65 -20.11
CA LEU A 113 9.97 -5.07 -20.38
C LEU A 113 8.78 -5.72 -21.09
N GLY A 114 7.60 -5.10 -21.01
CA GLY A 114 6.39 -5.57 -21.70
C GLY A 114 5.79 -6.86 -21.10
N GLY A 115 4.71 -7.36 -21.73
CA GLY A 115 4.09 -8.63 -21.40
C GLY A 115 3.70 -8.77 -19.93
N TYR A 116 4.09 -9.88 -19.31
CA TYR A 116 3.79 -10.17 -17.92
C TYR A 116 4.30 -9.09 -16.93
N PHE A 117 5.48 -8.55 -17.18
CA PHE A 117 6.07 -7.51 -16.32
C PHE A 117 5.31 -6.20 -16.38
N ALA A 118 4.82 -5.81 -17.56
CA ALA A 118 3.97 -4.62 -17.70
C ALA A 118 2.67 -4.76 -16.92
N ALA A 119 2.06 -5.95 -16.88
CA ALA A 119 0.89 -6.21 -16.05
C ALA A 119 1.20 -6.06 -14.55
N ARG A 120 2.38 -6.49 -14.11
CA ARG A 120 2.83 -6.31 -12.71
C ARG A 120 3.14 -4.87 -12.36
N ALA A 121 3.54 -4.04 -13.33
CA ALA A 121 3.77 -2.62 -13.11
C ALA A 121 2.51 -1.91 -12.56
N ALA A 122 1.32 -2.26 -13.03
CA ALA A 122 0.06 -1.72 -12.53
C ALA A 122 -0.19 -2.04 -11.04
N ASP A 123 0.26 -3.22 -10.58
CA ASP A 123 0.10 -3.65 -9.20
C ASP A 123 1.04 -2.92 -8.22
N LEU A 124 2.11 -2.30 -8.73
CA LEU A 124 3.08 -1.58 -7.89
C LEU A 124 2.49 -0.37 -7.17
N GLY A 125 1.48 0.28 -7.76
CA GLY A 125 0.74 1.35 -7.10
C GLY A 125 0.04 0.88 -5.82
N TYR A 126 -0.56 -0.30 -5.86
CA TYR A 126 -1.16 -0.94 -4.70
C TYR A 126 -0.10 -1.32 -3.65
N LEU A 127 0.99 -1.95 -4.07
CA LEU A 127 2.09 -2.31 -3.16
C LEU A 127 2.68 -1.10 -2.47
N ARG A 128 2.93 -0.02 -3.22
CA ARG A 128 3.41 1.25 -2.68
C ARG A 128 2.51 1.76 -1.56
N SER A 129 1.20 1.81 -1.81
CA SER A 129 0.24 2.25 -0.80
C SER A 129 0.30 1.38 0.45
N ARG A 130 0.34 0.04 0.28
CA ARG A 130 0.45 -0.90 1.39
C ARG A 130 1.73 -0.70 2.22
N VAL A 131 2.86 -0.50 1.58
CA VAL A 131 4.15 -0.28 2.28
C VAL A 131 4.13 1.06 3.02
N ILE A 132 3.56 2.10 2.42
CA ILE A 132 3.44 3.42 3.07
C ILE A 132 2.52 3.32 4.30
N ASP A 133 1.40 2.64 4.19
CA ASP A 133 0.46 2.43 5.30
C ASP A 133 1.13 1.64 6.44
N GLU A 134 1.88 0.59 6.12
CA GLU A 134 2.64 -0.18 7.11
C GLU A 134 3.73 0.68 7.78
N LEU A 135 4.44 1.49 7.00
CA LEU A 135 5.46 2.40 7.50
C LEU A 135 4.87 3.47 8.44
N ALA A 136 3.66 3.94 8.15
CA ALA A 136 2.92 4.89 8.99
C ALA A 136 2.30 4.25 10.25
N GLY A 137 2.37 2.93 10.39
CA GLY A 137 1.74 2.20 11.49
C GLY A 137 0.22 2.13 11.37
N VAL A 138 -0.32 2.37 10.17
CA VAL A 138 -1.74 2.21 9.89
C VAL A 138 -2.03 0.72 9.76
N ASN A 139 -2.69 0.16 10.76
CA ASN A 139 -3.20 -1.20 10.65
C ASN A 139 -4.27 -1.24 9.56
N ASN A 140 -3.98 -1.94 8.46
CA ASN A 140 -4.94 -2.25 7.41
C ASN A 140 -5.95 -3.34 7.81
N GLY A 141 -6.01 -3.71 9.08
CA GLY A 141 -7.15 -4.37 9.67
C GLY A 141 -8.30 -3.37 9.64
N LEU A 142 -9.31 -3.63 8.83
CA LEU A 142 -10.57 -2.94 8.97
C LEU A 142 -11.10 -3.29 10.35
N ASP A 143 -10.92 -2.40 11.31
CA ASP A 143 -11.56 -2.48 12.62
C ASP A 143 -13.05 -2.21 12.40
N PHE A 144 -13.77 -3.29 12.08
CA PHE A 144 -15.22 -3.22 12.01
C PHE A 144 -15.78 -3.11 13.42
N PRO A 145 -16.78 -2.24 13.63
CA PRO A 145 -17.50 -2.19 14.90
C PRO A 145 -18.03 -3.58 15.28
N ALA A 146 -18.01 -3.90 16.58
CA ALA A 146 -18.56 -5.16 17.07
C ALA A 146 -20.09 -5.24 16.88
N GLU A 147 -20.76 -4.10 16.70
CA GLU A 147 -22.19 -4.01 16.44
C GLU A 147 -22.48 -3.95 14.94
N PRO A 148 -23.65 -4.44 14.48
CA PRO A 148 -24.06 -4.33 13.08
C PRO A 148 -24.08 -2.87 12.62
N PHE A 149 -23.53 -2.61 11.43
CA PHE A 149 -23.47 -1.29 10.81
C PHE A 149 -23.90 -1.35 9.34
N ILE A 150 -24.16 -0.19 8.79
CA ILE A 150 -24.49 -0.01 7.35
C ILE A 150 -23.25 0.49 6.59
#